data_7f2f0bf84d5abf94a62710b5cf5f69cb
#
_entry.id   7f2f0bf84d5abf94a62710b5cf5f69cb
#
_cell.length_a   1.000
_cell.length_b   1.000
_cell.length_c   1.000
_cell.angle_alpha   90.00
_cell.angle_beta   90.00
_cell.angle_gamma   90.00
#
_symmetry.space_group_name_H-M   'P 1'
#
loop_
_entity.id
_entity.type
_entity.pdbx_description
1 polymer ?
#
loop_
_entity_poly.entity_id
_entity_poly.type
_entity_poly.pdbx_seq_one_letter_code
_entity_poly.pdbx_strand_id
1 'polypeptide(L)'
;MGQQYLLSPAQNDPLPPEGVDELLDTLLGTDAALAPPKRLLVERTEANPLFLEESVRSLVETGVLAGEPSDYRLTRLIDQLKIPATVQAILAARIDRLSSEAKRLLQAAAVIGKDVPVPLLLAIADAPEPEVRGELARLQRSEFLCEVRLFPDLEYTFKHALTHEVAYQSLLQDRRSDLHARIAEAIERLAAERV
;
A
#
# COMPACT_ATOMS: atom_id res chain seq x y z
N MET A 1 -10.70 -21.14 -4.30
CA MET A 1 -11.15 -20.80 -2.94
C MET A 1 -10.04 -20.02 -2.29
N GLY A 2 -10.08 -18.68 -2.40
CA GLY A 2 -9.07 -17.80 -1.81
C GLY A 2 -9.35 -17.61 -0.33
N GLN A 3 -8.48 -18.11 0.54
CA GLN A 3 -8.50 -17.74 1.94
C GLN A 3 -8.03 -16.28 2.04
N GLN A 4 -8.99 -15.39 2.30
CA GLN A 4 -8.70 -14.03 2.78
C GLN A 4 -8.11 -14.17 4.19
N TYR A 5 -6.80 -14.00 4.30
CA TYR A 5 -6.17 -13.74 5.59
C TYR A 5 -6.59 -12.35 6.04
N LEU A 6 -7.62 -12.28 6.88
CA LEU A 6 -7.96 -11.09 7.65
C LEU A 6 -6.80 -10.83 8.62
N LEU A 7 -5.94 -9.89 8.24
CA LEU A 7 -4.79 -9.48 9.04
C LEU A 7 -5.26 -8.76 10.31
N SER A 8 -5.16 -9.45 11.45
CA SER A 8 -5.33 -8.88 12.79
C SER A 8 -4.21 -7.88 13.11
N PRO A 9 -4.44 -6.86 13.98
CA PRO A 9 -3.44 -5.85 14.32
C PRO A 9 -2.16 -6.34 15.03
N ALA A 10 -2.02 -7.64 15.25
CA ALA A 10 -0.89 -8.27 15.94
C ALA A 10 0.26 -8.73 15.02
N GLN A 11 0.27 -8.41 13.71
CA GLN A 11 1.18 -8.99 12.73
C GLN A 11 2.45 -8.16 12.43
N ASN A 12 2.89 -7.34 13.36
CA ASN A 12 4.19 -6.65 13.25
C ASN A 12 5.33 -7.40 13.97
N ASP A 13 5.04 -8.51 14.63
CA ASP A 13 6.06 -9.32 15.29
C ASP A 13 6.84 -10.17 14.27
N PRO A 14 8.16 -10.35 14.47
CA PRO A 14 8.96 -11.22 13.62
C PRO A 14 8.38 -12.62 13.53
N LEU A 15 8.33 -13.18 12.32
CA LEU A 15 7.89 -14.55 12.10
C LEU A 15 8.93 -15.55 12.61
N PRO A 16 8.52 -16.74 13.06
CA PRO A 16 9.45 -17.83 13.29
C PRO A 16 10.12 -18.24 11.97
N PRO A 17 11.35 -18.80 12.00
CA PRO A 17 12.12 -19.09 10.78
C PRO A 17 11.34 -19.89 9.72
N GLU A 18 10.59 -20.90 10.14
CA GLU A 18 9.76 -21.73 9.25
C GLU A 18 8.67 -20.90 8.54
N GLY A 19 8.04 -19.97 9.24
CA GLY A 19 7.03 -19.07 8.67
C GLY A 19 7.62 -18.03 7.70
N VAL A 20 8.88 -17.63 7.93
CA VAL A 20 9.60 -16.72 7.01
C VAL A 20 9.90 -17.41 5.67
N ASP A 21 10.38 -18.65 5.72
CA ASP A 21 10.68 -19.42 4.51
C ASP A 21 9.40 -19.67 3.70
N GLU A 22 8.31 -20.07 4.34
CA GLU A 22 7.00 -20.27 3.70
C GLU A 22 6.48 -18.98 3.06
N LEU A 23 6.57 -17.84 3.77
CA LEU A 23 6.19 -16.54 3.23
C LEU A 23 7.02 -16.17 2.00
N LEU A 24 8.35 -16.32 2.08
CA LEU A 24 9.23 -16.00 0.96
C LEU A 24 9.06 -16.95 -0.23
N ASP A 25 8.76 -18.22 0.01
CA ASP A 25 8.44 -19.19 -1.04
C ASP A 25 7.12 -18.82 -1.74
N THR A 26 6.15 -18.37 -0.97
CA THR A 26 4.87 -17.90 -1.49
C THR A 26 5.01 -16.59 -2.29
N LEU A 27 5.82 -15.66 -1.81
CA LEU A 27 6.03 -14.37 -2.46
C LEU A 27 6.89 -14.45 -3.70
N LEU A 28 8.03 -15.14 -3.61
CA LEU A 28 9.09 -15.12 -4.62
C LEU A 28 9.11 -16.37 -5.51
N GLY A 29 8.66 -17.51 -4.98
CA GLY A 29 8.82 -18.83 -5.59
C GLY A 29 9.96 -19.62 -4.97
N THR A 30 10.15 -20.86 -5.46
CA THR A 30 11.09 -21.86 -4.91
C THR A 30 12.37 -22.02 -5.74
N ASP A 31 12.62 -21.16 -6.72
CA ASP A 31 13.83 -21.23 -7.55
C ASP A 31 15.09 -21.10 -6.67
N ALA A 32 16.04 -22.01 -6.83
CA ALA A 32 17.32 -22.01 -6.10
C ALA A 32 18.14 -20.72 -6.32
N ALA A 33 17.98 -20.05 -7.47
CA ALA A 33 18.63 -18.77 -7.76
C ALA A 33 18.14 -17.64 -6.82
N LEU A 34 16.99 -17.81 -6.18
CA LEU A 34 16.43 -16.85 -5.23
C LEU A 34 16.91 -17.06 -3.78
N ALA A 35 17.64 -18.12 -3.48
CA ALA A 35 18.13 -18.37 -2.12
C ALA A 35 19.02 -17.23 -1.57
N PRO A 36 19.98 -16.65 -2.32
CA PRO A 36 20.76 -15.52 -1.84
C PRO A 36 19.93 -14.26 -1.57
N PRO A 37 19.01 -13.79 -2.48
CA PRO A 37 18.16 -12.65 -2.19
C PRO A 37 17.18 -12.91 -1.03
N LYS A 38 16.65 -14.11 -0.85
CA LYS A 38 15.82 -14.45 0.31
C LYS A 38 16.57 -14.25 1.62
N ARG A 39 17.81 -14.72 1.73
CA ARG A 39 18.65 -14.50 2.91
C ARG A 39 18.89 -13.02 3.19
N LEU A 40 19.22 -12.24 2.17
CA LEU A 40 19.43 -10.82 2.30
C LEU A 40 18.16 -10.09 2.78
N LEU A 41 17.00 -10.48 2.25
CA LEU A 41 15.71 -9.93 2.70
C LEU A 41 15.47 -10.22 4.17
N VAL A 42 15.62 -11.47 4.62
CA VAL A 42 15.44 -11.87 6.02
C VAL A 42 16.35 -11.06 6.94
N GLU A 43 17.64 -10.97 6.58
CA GLU A 43 18.64 -10.21 7.36
C GLU A 43 18.26 -8.73 7.49
N ARG A 44 17.79 -8.11 6.39
CA ARG A 44 17.48 -6.67 6.35
C ARG A 44 16.15 -6.31 7.01
N THR A 45 15.20 -7.21 7.02
CA THR A 45 13.86 -6.98 7.51
C THR A 45 13.63 -7.55 8.91
N GLU A 46 14.65 -8.22 9.47
CA GLU A 46 14.55 -8.91 10.77
C GLU A 46 13.31 -9.84 10.84
N ALA A 47 13.01 -10.51 9.72
CA ALA A 47 11.85 -11.39 9.56
C ALA A 47 10.48 -10.72 9.82
N ASN A 48 10.39 -9.39 9.76
CA ASN A 48 9.11 -8.68 9.86
C ASN A 48 8.28 -8.92 8.58
N PRO A 49 7.05 -9.48 8.67
CA PRO A 49 6.25 -9.86 7.50
C PRO A 49 5.94 -8.68 6.58
N LEU A 50 5.47 -7.57 7.14
CA LEU A 50 5.16 -6.38 6.36
C LEU A 50 6.39 -5.82 5.65
N PHE A 51 7.53 -5.82 6.33
CA PHE A 51 8.77 -5.33 5.74
C PHE A 51 9.25 -6.25 4.62
N LEU A 52 9.10 -7.59 4.77
CA LEU A 52 9.38 -8.57 3.72
C LEU A 52 8.48 -8.35 2.50
N GLU A 53 7.15 -8.30 2.68
CA GLU A 53 6.19 -8.07 1.60
C GLU A 53 6.46 -6.77 0.85
N GLU A 54 6.63 -5.67 1.57
CA GLU A 54 6.88 -4.36 0.97
C GLU A 54 8.25 -4.29 0.27
N SER A 55 9.26 -5.00 0.79
CA SER A 55 10.57 -5.12 0.13
C SER A 55 10.46 -5.88 -1.19
N VAL A 56 9.82 -7.05 -1.19
CA VAL A 56 9.59 -7.84 -2.42
C VAL A 56 8.82 -7.00 -3.44
N ARG A 57 7.74 -6.34 -3.03
CA ARG A 57 6.94 -5.49 -3.90
C ARG A 57 7.75 -4.34 -4.49
N SER A 58 8.56 -3.67 -3.69
CA SER A 58 9.45 -2.61 -4.17
C SER A 58 10.48 -3.13 -5.19
N LEU A 59 10.99 -4.36 -5.01
CA LEU A 59 11.91 -4.99 -5.97
C LEU A 59 11.21 -5.32 -7.30
N VAL A 60 9.94 -5.70 -7.27
CA VAL A 60 9.11 -5.91 -8.48
C VAL A 60 8.83 -4.59 -9.18
N GLU A 61 8.36 -3.57 -8.45
CA GLU A 61 8.05 -2.25 -9.01
C GLU A 61 9.28 -1.56 -9.62
N THR A 62 10.47 -1.83 -9.09
CA THR A 62 11.73 -1.29 -9.62
C THR A 62 12.36 -2.17 -10.72
N GLY A 63 11.69 -3.26 -11.09
CA GLY A 63 12.14 -4.18 -12.14
C GLY A 63 13.39 -4.97 -11.77
N VAL A 64 13.72 -5.08 -10.49
CA VAL A 64 14.80 -5.95 -9.99
C VAL A 64 14.37 -7.41 -9.97
N LEU A 65 13.10 -7.64 -9.65
CA LEU A 65 12.40 -8.90 -9.82
C LEU A 65 11.46 -8.79 -11.03
N ALA A 66 11.45 -9.78 -11.90
CA ALA A 66 10.54 -9.89 -13.03
C ALA A 66 9.91 -11.30 -13.07
N GLY A 67 8.65 -11.38 -13.52
CA GLY A 67 7.87 -12.61 -13.58
C GLY A 67 6.50 -12.42 -12.95
N GLU A 68 5.87 -13.53 -12.62
CA GLU A 68 4.56 -13.56 -11.94
C GLU A 68 4.75 -13.87 -10.45
N PRO A 69 3.78 -13.58 -9.60
CA PRO A 69 3.80 -13.98 -8.19
C PRO A 69 4.14 -15.47 -8.03
N SER A 70 5.04 -15.77 -7.11
CA SER A 70 5.58 -17.11 -6.85
C SER A 70 6.47 -17.72 -7.96
N ASP A 71 6.79 -16.96 -9.02
CA ASP A 71 7.73 -17.35 -10.10
C ASP A 71 8.57 -16.15 -10.56
N TYR A 72 9.14 -15.43 -9.60
CA TYR A 72 10.01 -14.30 -9.91
C TYR A 72 11.43 -14.74 -10.24
N ARG A 73 12.11 -13.91 -11.04
CA ARG A 73 13.52 -14.08 -11.41
C ARG A 73 14.26 -12.76 -11.20
N LEU A 74 15.51 -12.85 -10.75
CA LEU A 74 16.39 -11.69 -10.64
C LEU A 74 16.79 -11.20 -12.03
N THR A 75 16.64 -9.92 -12.26
CA THR A 75 17.09 -9.23 -13.48
C THR A 75 18.45 -8.55 -13.30
N ARG A 76 18.93 -8.42 -12.05
CA ARG A 76 20.15 -7.71 -11.68
C ARG A 76 20.94 -8.50 -10.62
N LEU A 77 22.24 -8.19 -10.49
CA LEU A 77 23.10 -8.79 -9.47
C LEU A 77 22.68 -8.36 -8.06
N ILE A 78 22.79 -9.28 -7.12
CA ILE A 78 22.41 -9.11 -5.71
C ILE A 78 23.11 -7.92 -5.05
N ASP A 79 24.37 -7.67 -5.37
CA ASP A 79 25.16 -6.58 -4.81
C ASP A 79 24.61 -5.18 -5.15
N GLN A 80 23.68 -5.12 -6.12
CA GLN A 80 22.99 -3.89 -6.51
C GLN A 80 21.63 -3.70 -5.81
N LEU A 81 21.22 -4.65 -4.96
CA LEU A 81 19.97 -4.58 -4.20
C LEU A 81 20.09 -3.54 -3.10
N LYS A 82 19.46 -2.39 -3.29
CA LYS A 82 19.33 -1.36 -2.27
C LYS A 82 17.97 -1.52 -1.58
N ILE A 83 17.96 -2.27 -0.48
CA ILE A 83 16.78 -2.36 0.39
C ILE A 83 16.90 -1.23 1.42
N PRO A 84 15.93 -0.31 1.51
CA PRO A 84 15.90 0.72 2.55
C PRO A 84 15.95 0.11 3.96
N ALA A 85 16.46 0.87 4.91
CA ALA A 85 16.69 0.37 6.27
C ALA A 85 15.40 0.21 7.10
N THR A 86 14.28 0.82 6.64
CA THR A 86 12.99 0.76 7.36
C THR A 86 11.84 0.56 6.38
N VAL A 87 10.77 -0.07 6.85
CA VAL A 87 9.55 -0.24 6.07
C VAL A 87 8.90 1.10 5.71
N GLN A 88 8.99 2.10 6.59
CA GLN A 88 8.52 3.46 6.31
C GLN A 88 9.24 4.07 5.10
N ALA A 89 10.56 3.89 5.01
CA ALA A 89 11.33 4.40 3.88
C ALA A 89 10.96 3.68 2.57
N ILE A 90 10.63 2.39 2.61
CA ILE A 90 10.11 1.67 1.44
C ILE A 90 8.75 2.24 1.03
N LEU A 91 7.81 2.37 1.97
CA LEU A 91 6.48 2.89 1.70
C LEU A 91 6.55 4.32 1.14
N ALA A 92 7.37 5.19 1.73
CA ALA A 92 7.58 6.55 1.24
C ALA A 92 8.11 6.54 -0.20
N ALA A 93 9.14 5.74 -0.49
CA ALA A 93 9.69 5.61 -1.85
C ALA A 93 8.68 5.02 -2.85
N ARG A 94 7.80 4.12 -2.42
CA ARG A 94 6.71 3.60 -3.26
C ARG A 94 5.65 4.68 -3.54
N ILE A 95 5.25 5.45 -2.52
CA ILE A 95 4.32 6.58 -2.67
C ILE A 95 4.91 7.65 -3.60
N ASP A 96 6.21 7.91 -3.51
CA ASP A 96 6.89 8.90 -4.36
C ASP A 96 6.97 8.49 -5.84
N ARG A 97 6.89 7.20 -6.15
CA ARG A 97 6.83 6.66 -7.52
C ARG A 97 5.43 6.68 -8.15
N LEU A 98 4.38 6.93 -7.35
CA LEU A 98 3.04 7.10 -7.89
C LEU A 98 2.96 8.30 -8.83
N SER A 99 2.00 8.27 -9.77
CA SER A 99 1.63 9.49 -10.52
C SER A 99 1.21 10.60 -9.56
N SER A 100 1.32 11.85 -9.99
CA SER A 100 0.90 13.00 -9.19
C SER A 100 -0.58 12.91 -8.78
N GLU A 101 -1.42 12.35 -9.65
CA GLU A 101 -2.84 12.15 -9.45
C GLU A 101 -3.12 11.07 -8.39
N ALA A 102 -2.51 9.88 -8.56
CA ALA A 102 -2.62 8.78 -7.62
C ALA A 102 -2.08 9.16 -6.22
N LYS A 103 -0.95 9.87 -6.17
CA LYS A 103 -0.35 10.34 -4.92
C LYS A 103 -1.28 11.32 -4.20
N ARG A 104 -1.83 12.32 -4.92
CA ARG A 104 -2.79 13.27 -4.33
C ARG A 104 -4.03 12.57 -3.81
N LEU A 105 -4.56 11.59 -4.56
CA LEU A 105 -5.73 10.83 -4.15
C LEU A 105 -5.45 9.98 -2.90
N LEU A 106 -4.32 9.29 -2.84
CA LEU A 106 -3.90 8.51 -1.68
C LEU A 106 -3.72 9.40 -0.43
N GLN A 107 -3.15 10.59 -0.61
CA GLN A 107 -2.98 11.58 0.44
C GLN A 107 -4.34 12.13 0.92
N ALA A 108 -5.27 12.41 0.02
CA ALA A 108 -6.63 12.83 0.38
C ALA A 108 -7.36 11.71 1.14
N ALA A 109 -7.25 10.47 0.68
CA ALA A 109 -7.77 9.30 1.39
C ALA A 109 -7.18 9.19 2.80
N ALA A 110 -5.88 9.44 2.98
CA ALA A 110 -5.24 9.39 4.29
C ALA A 110 -5.74 10.49 5.27
N VAL A 111 -6.17 11.64 4.76
CA VAL A 111 -6.78 12.70 5.61
C VAL A 111 -8.23 12.37 5.97
N ILE A 112 -8.98 11.66 5.11
CA ILE A 112 -10.32 11.15 5.45
C ILE A 112 -10.22 10.19 6.64
N GLY A 113 -9.28 9.24 6.60
CA GLY A 113 -9.03 8.28 7.67
C GLY A 113 -8.66 6.90 7.17
N LYS A 114 -8.76 5.91 8.07
CA LYS A 114 -8.50 4.51 7.74
C LYS A 114 -9.49 3.99 6.69
N ASP A 115 -10.76 4.24 6.92
CA ASP A 115 -11.87 3.84 6.05
C ASP A 115 -12.29 5.03 5.19
N VAL A 116 -12.36 4.81 3.88
CA VAL A 116 -12.47 5.85 2.86
C VAL A 116 -13.73 5.65 2.04
N PRO A 117 -14.85 6.27 2.43
CA PRO A 117 -16.07 6.25 1.63
C PRO A 117 -15.84 6.96 0.28
N VAL A 118 -16.13 6.26 -0.83
CA VAL A 118 -15.92 6.80 -2.17
C VAL A 118 -16.72 8.09 -2.42
N PRO A 119 -17.99 8.21 -1.97
CA PRO A 119 -18.73 9.49 -2.12
C PRO A 119 -17.99 10.68 -1.47
N LEU A 120 -17.41 10.50 -0.30
CA LEU A 120 -16.66 11.55 0.38
C LEU A 120 -15.37 11.89 -0.36
N LEU A 121 -14.65 10.86 -0.83
CA LEU A 121 -13.43 11.07 -1.61
C LEU A 121 -13.71 11.81 -2.92
N LEU A 122 -14.78 11.45 -3.63
CA LEU A 122 -15.24 12.16 -4.84
C LEU A 122 -15.62 13.62 -4.56
N ALA A 123 -16.25 13.88 -3.42
CA ALA A 123 -16.68 15.23 -3.05
C ALA A 123 -15.52 16.20 -2.79
N ILE A 124 -14.33 15.66 -2.44
CA ILE A 124 -13.11 16.45 -2.17
C ILE A 124 -12.04 16.30 -3.26
N ALA A 125 -12.24 15.43 -4.23
CA ALA A 125 -11.27 15.26 -5.32
C ALA A 125 -11.34 16.44 -6.30
N ASP A 126 -10.17 16.88 -6.78
CA ASP A 126 -10.07 17.93 -7.80
C ASP A 126 -10.04 17.31 -9.23
N ALA A 127 -10.82 16.24 -9.44
CA ALA A 127 -10.84 15.50 -10.70
C ALA A 127 -12.23 14.91 -10.96
N PRO A 128 -12.60 14.66 -12.24
CA PRO A 128 -13.84 13.99 -12.59
C PRO A 128 -13.92 12.57 -12.02
N GLU A 129 -15.12 12.11 -11.67
CA GLU A 129 -15.35 10.78 -11.11
C GLU A 129 -14.69 9.62 -11.88
N PRO A 130 -14.73 9.55 -13.23
CA PRO A 130 -14.07 8.47 -13.98
C PRO A 130 -12.56 8.42 -13.76
N GLU A 131 -11.90 9.57 -13.62
CA GLU A 131 -10.47 9.66 -13.34
C GLU A 131 -10.17 9.20 -11.91
N VAL A 132 -10.94 9.66 -10.92
CA VAL A 132 -10.81 9.21 -9.52
C VAL A 132 -10.96 7.70 -9.41
N ARG A 133 -11.97 7.11 -10.08
CA ARG A 133 -12.17 5.66 -10.10
C ARG A 133 -11.01 4.92 -10.77
N GLY A 134 -10.45 5.49 -11.83
CA GLY A 134 -9.25 4.95 -12.50
C GLY A 134 -8.04 4.92 -11.56
N GLU A 135 -7.81 6.00 -10.81
CA GLU A 135 -6.71 6.07 -9.85
C GLU A 135 -6.94 5.16 -8.63
N LEU A 136 -8.18 5.04 -8.12
CA LEU A 136 -8.52 4.07 -7.08
C LEU A 136 -8.20 2.63 -7.52
N ALA A 137 -8.55 2.26 -8.76
CA ALA A 137 -8.21 0.94 -9.29
C ALA A 137 -6.68 0.72 -9.43
N ARG A 138 -5.90 1.78 -9.70
CA ARG A 138 -4.43 1.72 -9.67
C ARG A 138 -3.88 1.53 -8.27
N LEU A 139 -4.37 2.32 -7.29
CA LEU A 139 -3.99 2.21 -5.89
C LEU A 139 -4.34 0.83 -5.30
N GLN A 140 -5.45 0.24 -5.73
CA GLN A 140 -5.83 -1.12 -5.36
C GLN A 140 -4.88 -2.17 -5.95
N ARG A 141 -4.55 -2.07 -7.24
CA ARG A 141 -3.58 -2.98 -7.89
C ARG A 141 -2.18 -2.87 -7.29
N SER A 142 -1.78 -1.67 -6.88
CA SER A 142 -0.51 -1.43 -6.18
C SER A 142 -0.59 -1.75 -4.68
N GLU A 143 -1.72 -2.27 -4.22
CA GLU A 143 -1.99 -2.71 -2.85
C GLU A 143 -1.79 -1.64 -1.78
N PHE A 144 -2.04 -0.37 -2.09
CA PHE A 144 -2.13 0.69 -1.10
C PHE A 144 -3.50 0.70 -0.42
N LEU A 145 -4.56 0.47 -1.21
CA LEU A 145 -5.94 0.42 -0.78
C LEU A 145 -6.55 -0.94 -1.11
N CYS A 146 -7.52 -1.38 -0.31
CA CYS A 146 -8.36 -2.52 -0.60
C CYS A 146 -9.83 -2.14 -0.41
N GLU A 147 -10.68 -2.71 -1.25
CA GLU A 147 -12.12 -2.54 -1.20
C GLU A 147 -12.69 -3.40 -0.07
N VAL A 148 -13.51 -2.81 0.81
CA VAL A 148 -14.07 -3.50 1.98
C VAL A 148 -15.58 -3.53 1.98
N ARG A 149 -16.25 -2.60 1.30
CA ARG A 149 -17.70 -2.54 1.24
C ARG A 149 -18.17 -2.09 -0.14
N LEU A 150 -19.20 -2.77 -0.66
CA LEU A 150 -19.85 -2.44 -1.94
C LEU A 150 -21.19 -1.75 -1.75
N PHE A 151 -21.84 -1.95 -0.62
CA PHE A 151 -23.20 -1.47 -0.38
C PHE A 151 -23.38 -0.99 1.07
N PRO A 152 -24.11 0.12 1.35
CA PRO A 152 -24.80 0.99 0.38
C PRO A 152 -23.88 1.83 -0.49
N ASP A 153 -22.71 2.21 0.02
CA ASP A 153 -21.70 2.99 -0.67
C ASP A 153 -20.39 2.20 -0.75
N LEU A 154 -19.68 2.33 -1.87
CA LEU A 154 -18.36 1.75 -2.05
C LEU A 154 -17.37 2.39 -1.06
N GLU A 155 -16.62 1.56 -0.36
CA GLU A 155 -15.66 1.97 0.65
C GLU A 155 -14.33 1.23 0.48
N TYR A 156 -13.25 1.98 0.56
CA TYR A 156 -11.88 1.45 0.59
C TYR A 156 -11.30 1.58 1.99
N THR A 157 -10.31 0.77 2.30
CA THR A 157 -9.46 0.92 3.49
C THR A 157 -7.99 0.82 3.10
N PHE A 158 -7.10 1.39 3.89
CA PHE A 158 -5.67 1.17 3.71
C PHE A 158 -5.34 -0.29 4.03
N LYS A 159 -4.57 -0.94 3.13
CA LYS A 159 -4.16 -2.34 3.32
C LYS A 159 -3.41 -2.52 4.64
N HIS A 160 -2.57 -1.54 5.00
CA HIS A 160 -1.80 -1.53 6.25
C HIS A 160 -1.90 -0.15 6.93
N ALA A 161 -2.04 -0.13 8.25
CA ALA A 161 -2.09 1.11 9.03
C ALA A 161 -0.86 2.00 8.81
N LEU A 162 0.32 1.39 8.64
CA LEU A 162 1.56 2.12 8.39
C LEU A 162 1.54 2.83 7.02
N THR A 163 0.89 2.26 6.01
CA THR A 163 0.71 2.92 4.71
C THR A 163 -0.11 4.21 4.86
N HIS A 164 -1.20 4.16 5.64
CA HIS A 164 -2.00 5.34 5.98
C HIS A 164 -1.15 6.41 6.68
N GLU A 165 -0.39 6.01 7.70
CA GLU A 165 0.47 6.92 8.45
C GLU A 165 1.52 7.61 7.56
N VAL A 166 2.24 6.85 6.75
CA VAL A 166 3.25 7.39 5.82
C VAL A 166 2.62 8.32 4.78
N ALA A 167 1.48 7.96 4.21
CA ALA A 167 0.75 8.81 3.27
C ALA A 167 0.32 10.13 3.94
N TYR A 168 -0.24 10.07 5.15
CA TYR A 168 -0.65 11.24 5.92
C TYR A 168 0.53 12.15 6.28
N GLN A 169 1.65 11.59 6.75
CA GLN A 169 2.85 12.34 7.12
C GLN A 169 3.55 12.96 5.91
N SER A 170 3.36 12.42 4.71
CA SER A 170 3.93 12.98 3.47
C SER A 170 3.31 14.32 3.05
N LEU A 171 2.18 14.71 3.66
CA LEU A 171 1.51 15.98 3.41
C LEU A 171 2.14 17.13 4.21
N LEU A 172 2.32 18.27 3.54
CA LEU A 172 2.62 19.53 4.19
C LEU A 172 1.43 20.01 5.06
N GLN A 173 1.72 20.71 6.13
CA GLN A 173 0.73 21.16 7.11
C GLN A 173 -0.42 21.97 6.47
N ASP A 174 -0.09 22.92 5.61
CA ASP A 174 -1.09 23.77 4.96
C ASP A 174 -2.04 22.95 4.08
N ARG A 175 -1.49 22.00 3.31
CA ARG A 175 -2.29 21.10 2.47
C ARG A 175 -3.17 20.16 3.31
N ARG A 176 -2.66 19.72 4.44
CA ARG A 176 -3.44 18.92 5.40
C ARG A 176 -4.61 19.69 5.97
N SER A 177 -4.39 20.95 6.37
CA SER A 177 -5.44 21.82 6.89
C SER A 177 -6.52 22.11 5.84
N ASP A 178 -6.11 22.38 4.59
CA ASP A 178 -7.03 22.57 3.46
C ASP A 178 -7.92 21.33 3.23
N LEU A 179 -7.31 20.14 3.20
CA LEU A 179 -8.07 18.90 3.03
C LEU A 179 -9.04 18.65 4.18
N HIS A 180 -8.66 18.91 5.43
CA HIS A 180 -9.58 18.78 6.57
C HIS A 180 -10.79 19.73 6.45
N ALA A 181 -10.59 20.98 6.04
CA ALA A 181 -11.67 21.92 5.82
C ALA A 181 -12.64 21.42 4.74
N ARG A 182 -12.11 20.98 3.59
CA ARG A 182 -12.91 20.43 2.47
C ARG A 182 -13.68 19.17 2.87
N ILE A 183 -13.07 18.30 3.68
CA ILE A 183 -13.74 17.10 4.21
C ILE A 183 -14.91 17.50 5.11
N ALA A 184 -14.74 18.47 6.01
CA ALA A 184 -15.81 18.92 6.89
C ALA A 184 -16.98 19.46 6.09
N GLU A 185 -16.75 20.35 5.11
CA GLU A 185 -17.77 20.89 4.21
C GLU A 185 -18.47 19.79 3.39
N ALA A 186 -17.71 18.80 2.90
CA ALA A 186 -18.27 17.70 2.13
C ALA A 186 -19.16 16.79 3.00
N ILE A 187 -18.78 16.52 4.25
CA ILE A 187 -19.61 15.75 5.20
C ILE A 187 -20.93 16.48 5.48
N GLU A 188 -20.91 17.77 5.74
CA GLU A 188 -22.12 18.57 5.99
C GLU A 188 -23.06 18.54 4.77
N ARG A 189 -22.54 18.69 3.56
CA ARG A 189 -23.31 18.63 2.31
C ARG A 189 -23.94 17.25 2.10
N LEU A 190 -23.13 16.18 2.20
CA LEU A 190 -23.61 14.80 2.01
C LEU A 190 -24.62 14.39 3.09
N ALA A 191 -24.52 14.91 4.31
CA ALA A 191 -25.49 14.68 5.37
C ALA A 191 -26.83 15.38 5.05
N ALA A 192 -26.80 16.60 4.52
CA ALA A 192 -28.01 17.34 4.13
C ALA A 192 -28.77 16.69 2.96
N GLU A 193 -28.09 16.02 2.04
CA GLU A 193 -28.69 15.32 0.90
C GLU A 193 -29.38 13.99 1.28
N ARG A 194 -29.12 13.47 2.48
CA ARG A 194 -29.68 12.19 2.99
C ARG A 194 -30.91 12.39 3.89
N VAL A 195 -31.33 13.64 4.16
CA VAL A 195 -32.53 14.02 4.92
C VAL A 195 -33.69 14.35 4.00
#